data_62187056af0395bf46bbf44c43306b7d
#
_entry.id   62187056af0395bf46bbf44c43306b7d
#
_cell.length_a   1.000
_cell.length_b   1.000
_cell.length_c   1.000
_cell.angle_alpha   90.00
_cell.angle_beta   90.00
_cell.angle_gamma   90.00
#
_symmetry.space_group_name_H-M   'P 1'
#
loop_
_entity.id
_entity.type
_entity.pdbx_description
1 polymer ?
#
loop_
_entity_poly.entity_id
_entity_poly.type
_entity_poly.pdbx_seq_one_letter_code
_entity_poly.pdbx_strand_id
1 'polypeptide(L)'
;VADPIPRHRELGLTDYEYELILNGLGREPSPTELAMLSLMWSEHCSYKHSKKLLRRLPTEGPHVLMGPGENAGVVDVGGGLGLAFKVESHNHPSAVEPFQGAATGVGGILRDVFAVGARPIAVLDSLRFGEPAESPRSRYLLEHAVAGIGHYGNSIGVPTVGGEIYFEP
;
A
#
# COMPACT_ATOMS: atom_id res chain seq x y z
N VAL A 1 18.02 20.94 28.58
CA VAL A 1 17.79 20.86 27.13
C VAL A 1 17.98 19.38 26.79
N ALA A 2 16.95 18.71 26.27
CA ALA A 2 17.08 17.32 25.84
C ALA A 2 18.08 17.25 24.68
N ASP A 3 18.91 16.22 24.68
CA ASP A 3 19.83 15.98 23.57
C ASP A 3 19.05 15.85 22.26
N PRO A 4 19.56 16.38 21.14
CA PRO A 4 18.89 16.27 19.86
C PRO A 4 18.73 14.79 19.48
N ILE A 5 17.54 14.45 18.96
CA ILE A 5 17.27 13.08 18.50
C ILE A 5 18.24 12.75 17.36
N PRO A 6 18.97 11.64 17.44
CA PRO A 6 19.87 11.22 16.36
C PRO A 6 19.15 11.09 15.02
N ARG A 7 19.77 11.51 13.93
CA ARG A 7 19.16 11.57 12.60
C ARG A 7 18.58 10.25 12.13
N HIS A 8 19.21 9.14 12.42
CA HIS A 8 18.68 7.82 12.06
C HIS A 8 17.35 7.50 12.77
N ARG A 9 17.16 7.94 14.02
CA ARG A 9 15.92 7.79 14.76
C ARG A 9 14.81 8.71 14.22
N GLU A 10 15.15 9.94 13.81
CA GLU A 10 14.20 10.82 13.13
C GLU A 10 13.67 10.20 11.83
N LEU A 11 14.51 9.43 11.13
CA LEU A 11 14.16 8.72 9.91
C LEU A 11 13.50 7.33 10.16
N GLY A 12 13.19 7.01 11.42
CA GLY A 12 12.49 5.78 11.79
C GLY A 12 13.35 4.51 11.85
N LEU A 13 14.68 4.65 11.86
CA LEU A 13 15.59 3.54 12.12
C LEU A 13 15.86 3.39 13.62
N THR A 14 15.95 2.15 14.07
CA THR A 14 16.44 1.82 15.41
C THR A 14 17.96 1.91 15.47
N ASP A 15 18.54 2.02 16.67
CA ASP A 15 19.99 2.01 16.84
C ASP A 15 20.63 0.74 16.28
N TYR A 16 19.99 -0.40 16.50
CA TYR A 16 20.43 -1.69 15.96
C TYR A 16 20.47 -1.70 14.41
N GLU A 17 19.45 -1.16 13.76
CA GLU A 17 19.41 -1.05 12.30
C GLU A 17 20.51 -0.10 11.78
N TYR A 18 20.75 0.99 12.52
CA TYR A 18 21.84 1.88 12.20
C TYR A 18 23.23 1.24 12.32
N GLU A 19 23.45 0.44 13.37
CA GLU A 19 24.69 -0.36 13.52
C GLU A 19 24.87 -1.35 12.36
N LEU A 20 23.80 -1.99 11.90
CA LEU A 20 23.88 -2.86 10.72
C LEU A 20 24.26 -2.10 9.45
N ILE A 21 23.78 -0.86 9.29
CA ILE A 21 24.18 0.02 8.17
C ILE A 21 25.67 0.34 8.27
N LEU A 22 26.15 0.75 9.44
CA LEU A 22 27.58 1.06 9.66
C LEU A 22 28.47 -0.15 9.34
N ASN A 23 28.09 -1.32 9.83
CA ASN A 23 28.82 -2.56 9.59
C ASN A 23 28.81 -2.96 8.11
N GLY A 24 27.67 -2.80 7.43
CA GLY A 24 27.54 -3.14 6.01
C GLY A 24 28.31 -2.20 5.09
N LEU A 25 28.38 -0.91 5.42
CA LEU A 25 29.10 0.09 4.65
C LEU A 25 30.59 0.16 5.02
N GLY A 26 30.96 -0.26 6.22
CA GLY A 26 32.30 -0.08 6.78
C GLY A 26 32.67 1.40 7.05
N ARG A 27 31.69 2.30 7.04
CA ARG A 27 31.81 3.74 7.26
C ARG A 27 30.46 4.36 7.62
N GLU A 28 30.47 5.61 8.06
CA GLU A 28 29.26 6.41 8.20
C GLU A 28 28.55 6.60 6.86
N PRO A 29 27.20 6.44 6.82
CA PRO A 29 26.42 6.77 5.64
C PRO A 29 26.38 8.30 5.44
N SER A 30 26.37 8.75 4.20
CA SER A 30 26.02 10.13 3.89
C SER A 30 24.54 10.39 4.24
N PRO A 31 24.12 11.65 4.40
CA PRO A 31 22.71 11.98 4.68
C PRO A 31 21.74 11.39 3.64
N THR A 32 22.13 11.35 2.37
CA THR A 32 21.31 10.77 1.30
C THR A 32 21.23 9.25 1.40
N GLU A 33 22.35 8.58 1.62
CA GLU A 33 22.35 7.11 1.82
C GLU A 33 21.53 6.71 3.03
N LEU A 34 21.64 7.45 4.13
CA LEU A 34 20.85 7.18 5.33
C LEU A 34 19.35 7.34 5.06
N ALA A 35 18.96 8.39 4.34
CA ALA A 35 17.54 8.59 3.95
C ALA A 35 17.03 7.47 3.03
N MET A 36 17.82 7.07 2.03
CA MET A 36 17.47 5.97 1.12
C MET A 36 17.33 4.65 1.88
N LEU A 37 18.30 4.31 2.74
CA LEU A 37 18.28 3.08 3.52
C LEU A 37 17.11 3.05 4.51
N SER A 38 16.76 4.19 5.12
CA SER A 38 15.62 4.29 6.02
C SER A 38 14.30 4.01 5.30
N LEU A 39 14.13 4.51 4.08
CA LEU A 39 12.96 4.22 3.25
C LEU A 39 12.88 2.76 2.83
N MET A 40 13.99 2.20 2.35
CA MET A 40 14.05 0.80 1.94
C MET A 40 13.83 -0.16 3.12
N TRP A 41 14.19 0.26 4.33
CA TRP A 41 14.01 -0.53 5.56
C TRP A 41 12.73 -0.16 6.33
N SER A 42 11.83 0.56 5.71
CA SER A 42 10.52 0.93 6.29
C SER A 42 9.53 -0.23 6.27
N GLU A 43 8.45 -0.09 7.01
CA GLU A 43 7.32 -1.01 6.95
C GLU A 43 6.73 -1.09 5.53
N HIS A 44 6.69 0.04 4.82
CA HIS A 44 6.13 0.12 3.48
C HIS A 44 6.92 -0.71 2.46
N CYS A 45 8.27 -0.63 2.46
CA CYS A 45 9.11 -1.31 1.47
C CYS A 45 9.49 -2.73 1.89
N SER A 46 9.82 -2.95 3.16
CA SER A 46 10.40 -4.21 3.64
C SER A 46 9.47 -5.05 4.52
N TYR A 47 8.28 -4.51 4.86
CA TYR A 47 7.36 -5.14 5.82
C TYR A 47 8.04 -5.47 7.16
N LYS A 48 8.91 -4.56 7.64
CA LYS A 48 9.85 -4.82 8.73
C LYS A 48 9.18 -5.30 10.03
N HIS A 49 7.95 -4.87 10.30
CA HIS A 49 7.16 -5.31 11.45
C HIS A 49 6.10 -6.35 11.08
N SER A 50 5.35 -6.11 10.00
CA SER A 50 4.21 -6.94 9.62
C SER A 50 4.59 -8.27 8.97
N LYS A 51 5.79 -8.42 8.41
CA LYS A 51 6.22 -9.65 7.71
C LYS A 51 6.04 -10.93 8.53
N LYS A 52 6.29 -10.87 9.84
CA LYS A 52 6.09 -12.02 10.73
C LYS A 52 4.62 -12.38 10.93
N LEU A 53 3.74 -11.37 10.89
CA LEU A 53 2.29 -11.57 11.00
C LEU A 53 1.72 -12.07 9.68
N LEU A 54 2.14 -11.49 8.56
CA LEU A 54 1.72 -11.92 7.22
C LEU A 54 2.02 -13.40 6.95
N ARG A 55 3.16 -13.91 7.45
CA ARG A 55 3.51 -15.34 7.37
C ARG A 55 2.55 -16.29 8.12
N ARG A 56 1.68 -15.74 8.98
CA ARG A 56 0.68 -16.53 9.72
C ARG A 56 -0.63 -16.67 8.94
N LEU A 57 -0.81 -15.90 7.88
CA LEU A 57 -1.98 -16.02 7.01
C LEU A 57 -1.87 -17.31 6.19
N PRO A 58 -3.00 -18.01 5.96
CA PRO A 58 -3.00 -19.17 5.08
C PRO A 58 -2.70 -18.73 3.65
N THR A 59 -1.65 -19.28 3.08
CA THR A 59 -1.19 -18.98 1.71
C THR A 59 -1.28 -20.20 0.79
N GLU A 60 -1.64 -21.34 1.33
CA GLU A 60 -1.79 -22.60 0.63
C GLU A 60 -3.15 -23.23 0.94
N GLY A 61 -3.66 -24.00 0.00
CA GLY A 61 -4.94 -24.69 0.17
C GLY A 61 -5.46 -25.24 -1.17
N PRO A 62 -6.50 -26.09 -1.13
CA PRO A 62 -7.02 -26.76 -2.33
C PRO A 62 -7.58 -25.81 -3.39
N HIS A 63 -7.95 -24.59 -2.99
CA HIS A 63 -8.49 -23.57 -3.89
C HIS A 63 -7.46 -22.49 -4.29
N VAL A 64 -6.23 -22.53 -3.76
CA VAL A 64 -5.20 -21.57 -4.13
C VAL A 64 -4.53 -22.03 -5.42
N LEU A 65 -4.73 -21.24 -6.49
CA LEU A 65 -4.10 -21.47 -7.78
C LEU A 65 -2.80 -20.69 -7.92
N MET A 66 -2.72 -19.51 -7.30
CA MET A 66 -1.53 -18.66 -7.31
C MET A 66 -1.42 -17.94 -5.96
N GLY A 67 -0.34 -18.20 -5.24
CA GLY A 67 -0.08 -17.66 -3.91
C GLY A 67 0.94 -16.50 -3.91
N PRO A 68 1.54 -16.20 -2.75
CA PRO A 68 2.53 -15.12 -2.59
C PRO A 68 3.75 -15.30 -3.50
N GLY A 69 4.28 -14.17 -3.99
CA GLY A 69 5.42 -14.12 -4.91
C GLY A 69 5.02 -13.65 -6.32
N GLU A 70 3.72 -13.62 -6.59
CA GLU A 70 3.14 -13.13 -7.83
C GLU A 70 2.47 -11.76 -7.64
N ASN A 71 2.10 -11.12 -8.75
CA ASN A 71 1.49 -9.77 -8.71
C ASN A 71 0.10 -9.76 -8.08
N ALA A 72 -0.66 -10.84 -8.21
CA ALA A 72 -2.00 -11.00 -7.66
C ALA A 72 -2.20 -12.42 -7.14
N GLY A 73 -3.10 -12.60 -6.19
CA GLY A 73 -3.58 -13.91 -5.78
C GLY A 73 -4.62 -14.44 -6.76
N VAL A 74 -4.65 -15.77 -6.95
CA VAL A 74 -5.69 -16.42 -7.76
C VAL A 74 -6.26 -17.62 -7.00
N VAL A 75 -7.58 -17.69 -6.91
CA VAL A 75 -8.28 -18.80 -6.27
C VAL A 75 -9.26 -19.46 -7.23
N ASP A 76 -9.40 -20.78 -7.11
CA ASP A 76 -10.41 -21.55 -7.83
C ASP A 76 -11.79 -21.26 -7.24
N VAL A 77 -12.71 -20.80 -8.09
CA VAL A 77 -14.10 -20.56 -7.74
C VAL A 77 -15.05 -21.60 -8.32
N GLY A 78 -14.50 -22.68 -8.86
CA GLY A 78 -15.25 -23.76 -9.51
C GLY A 78 -15.55 -23.50 -10.98
N GLY A 79 -16.08 -24.52 -11.65
CA GLY A 79 -16.46 -24.41 -13.06
C GLY A 79 -15.28 -24.19 -14.04
N GLY A 80 -14.03 -24.43 -13.61
CA GLY A 80 -12.85 -24.14 -14.40
C GLY A 80 -12.46 -22.66 -14.43
N LEU A 81 -12.95 -21.87 -13.47
CA LEU A 81 -12.71 -20.43 -13.35
C LEU A 81 -11.79 -20.14 -12.18
N GLY A 82 -10.80 -19.29 -12.42
CA GLY A 82 -9.97 -18.67 -11.39
C GLY A 82 -10.37 -17.21 -11.16
N LEU A 83 -10.49 -16.80 -9.89
CA LEU A 83 -10.68 -15.42 -9.51
C LEU A 83 -9.35 -14.81 -9.09
N ALA A 84 -8.86 -13.85 -9.88
CA ALA A 84 -7.68 -13.05 -9.54
C ALA A 84 -8.09 -11.83 -8.69
N PHE A 85 -7.31 -11.53 -7.65
CA PHE A 85 -7.56 -10.39 -6.79
C PHE A 85 -6.25 -9.79 -6.26
N LYS A 86 -6.29 -8.50 -6.01
CA LYS A 86 -5.19 -7.73 -5.42
C LYS A 86 -5.77 -6.71 -4.44
N VAL A 87 -5.08 -6.51 -3.33
CA VAL A 87 -5.33 -5.40 -2.41
C VAL A 87 -4.05 -4.65 -2.16
N GLU A 88 -4.14 -3.34 -2.13
CA GLU A 88 -3.02 -2.44 -1.86
C GLU A 88 -3.50 -1.22 -1.09
N SER A 89 -2.72 -0.76 -0.12
CA SER A 89 -2.92 0.52 0.52
C SER A 89 -2.19 1.60 -0.27
N HIS A 90 -2.88 2.70 -0.56
CA HIS A 90 -2.31 3.84 -1.30
C HIS A 90 -2.49 5.15 -0.52
N ASN A 91 -2.29 5.09 0.80
CA ASN A 91 -2.61 6.17 1.72
C ASN A 91 -1.64 7.36 1.61
N HIS A 92 -0.33 7.14 1.58
CA HIS A 92 0.65 8.22 1.53
C HIS A 92 0.52 9.11 0.28
N PRO A 93 0.51 8.58 -0.95
CA PRO A 93 0.28 9.38 -2.14
C PRO A 93 -1.06 10.12 -2.11
N SER A 94 -2.13 9.46 -1.63
CA SER A 94 -3.47 10.04 -1.54
C SER A 94 -3.57 11.12 -0.45
N ALA A 95 -2.77 11.05 0.61
CA ALA A 95 -2.71 12.10 1.61
C ALA A 95 -2.04 13.39 1.11
N VAL A 96 -1.14 13.27 0.14
CA VAL A 96 -0.41 14.40 -0.48
C VAL A 96 -1.21 14.97 -1.65
N GLU A 97 -1.59 14.14 -2.61
CA GLU A 97 -2.34 14.49 -3.82
C GLU A 97 -3.47 13.47 -4.02
N PRO A 98 -4.65 13.71 -3.41
CA PRO A 98 -5.69 12.69 -3.28
C PRO A 98 -6.24 12.20 -4.62
N PHE A 99 -6.44 13.08 -5.59
CA PHE A 99 -6.96 12.68 -6.90
C PHE A 99 -5.97 11.77 -7.64
N GLN A 100 -4.74 12.22 -7.81
CA GLN A 100 -3.71 11.47 -8.54
C GLN A 100 -3.26 10.23 -7.75
N GLY A 101 -3.15 10.35 -6.44
CA GLY A 101 -2.80 9.25 -5.55
C GLY A 101 -3.82 8.12 -5.63
N ALA A 102 -5.10 8.42 -5.49
CA ALA A 102 -6.16 7.44 -5.56
C ALA A 102 -6.33 6.85 -6.98
N ALA A 103 -6.23 7.66 -8.02
CA ALA A 103 -6.24 7.18 -9.41
C ALA A 103 -5.08 6.20 -9.68
N THR A 104 -3.87 6.54 -9.20
CA THR A 104 -2.69 5.66 -9.33
C THR A 104 -2.86 4.38 -8.51
N GLY A 105 -3.49 4.44 -7.35
CA GLY A 105 -3.83 3.26 -6.55
C GLY A 105 -4.69 2.27 -7.32
N VAL A 106 -5.78 2.74 -7.92
CA VAL A 106 -6.64 1.91 -8.79
C VAL A 106 -5.84 1.37 -9.97
N GLY A 107 -5.07 2.21 -10.66
CA GLY A 107 -4.27 1.79 -11.81
C GLY A 107 -3.24 0.72 -11.47
N GLY A 108 -2.58 0.84 -10.32
CA GLY A 108 -1.58 -0.12 -9.84
C GLY A 108 -2.16 -1.52 -9.63
N ILE A 109 -3.25 -1.62 -8.87
CA ILE A 109 -3.88 -2.93 -8.60
C ILE A 109 -4.51 -3.56 -9.84
N LEU A 110 -5.07 -2.77 -10.75
CA LEU A 110 -5.59 -3.29 -12.02
C LEU A 110 -4.46 -3.87 -12.89
N ARG A 111 -3.30 -3.21 -12.92
CA ARG A 111 -2.12 -3.72 -13.65
C ARG A 111 -1.62 -5.05 -13.07
N ASP A 112 -1.65 -5.22 -11.77
CA ASP A 112 -1.26 -6.49 -11.13
C ASP A 112 -2.20 -7.65 -11.54
N VAL A 113 -3.51 -7.38 -11.63
CA VAL A 113 -4.48 -8.35 -12.13
C VAL A 113 -4.24 -8.66 -13.61
N PHE A 114 -3.93 -7.66 -14.44
CA PHE A 114 -3.55 -7.91 -15.85
C PHE A 114 -2.24 -8.69 -15.96
N ALA A 115 -1.27 -8.44 -15.08
CA ALA A 115 0.03 -9.11 -15.12
C ALA A 115 -0.07 -10.62 -14.90
N VAL A 116 -1.06 -11.10 -14.16
CA VAL A 116 -1.34 -12.54 -14.00
C VAL A 116 -2.26 -13.10 -15.09
N GLY A 117 -2.52 -12.33 -16.15
CA GLY A 117 -3.32 -12.78 -17.32
C GLY A 117 -4.83 -12.68 -17.13
N ALA A 118 -5.31 -12.06 -16.06
CA ALA A 118 -6.73 -11.88 -15.79
C ALA A 118 -7.23 -10.50 -16.24
N ARG A 119 -8.50 -10.42 -16.61
CA ARG A 119 -9.17 -9.13 -16.89
C ARG A 119 -9.87 -8.63 -15.63
N PRO A 120 -9.55 -7.43 -15.14
CA PRO A 120 -10.29 -6.82 -14.04
C PRO A 120 -11.77 -6.61 -14.39
N ILE A 121 -12.65 -6.93 -13.46
CA ILE A 121 -14.10 -6.83 -13.62
C ILE A 121 -14.75 -5.91 -12.61
N ALA A 122 -14.08 -5.65 -11.49
CA ALA A 122 -14.63 -4.85 -10.40
C ALA A 122 -13.51 -4.25 -9.55
N VAL A 123 -13.80 -3.10 -8.94
CA VAL A 123 -13.01 -2.48 -7.88
C VAL A 123 -13.86 -2.48 -6.60
N LEU A 124 -13.21 -2.70 -5.47
CA LEU A 124 -13.75 -2.51 -4.13
C LEU A 124 -12.82 -1.57 -3.38
N ASP A 125 -13.38 -0.64 -2.64
CA ASP A 125 -12.63 0.36 -1.92
C ASP A 125 -12.74 0.18 -0.42
N SER A 126 -11.65 0.40 0.30
CA SER A 126 -11.62 0.45 1.77
C SER A 126 -11.10 1.82 2.17
N LEU A 127 -12.01 2.76 2.41
CA LEU A 127 -11.71 4.16 2.60
C LEU A 127 -11.69 4.55 4.08
N ARG A 128 -10.70 5.33 4.46
CA ARG A 128 -10.51 5.83 5.83
C ARG A 128 -10.12 7.30 5.79
N PHE A 129 -10.95 8.15 6.41
CA PHE A 129 -10.72 9.58 6.48
C PHE A 129 -11.07 10.10 7.87
N GLY A 130 -10.57 11.28 8.22
CA GLY A 130 -11.12 12.07 9.32
C GLY A 130 -12.53 12.56 9.01
N GLU A 131 -13.27 13.02 10.03
CA GLU A 131 -14.66 13.48 9.87
C GLU A 131 -14.77 14.67 8.90
N PRO A 132 -15.43 14.52 7.74
CA PRO A 132 -15.49 15.58 6.73
C PRO A 132 -16.30 16.80 7.16
N ALA A 133 -17.23 16.63 8.12
CA ALA A 133 -18.02 17.73 8.67
C ALA A 133 -17.19 18.64 9.59
N GLU A 134 -16.18 18.08 10.23
CA GLU A 134 -15.35 18.79 11.21
C GLU A 134 -14.05 19.36 10.62
N SER A 135 -13.58 18.80 9.50
CA SER A 135 -12.32 19.18 8.89
C SER A 135 -12.43 19.46 7.39
N PRO A 136 -12.15 20.70 6.95
CA PRO A 136 -12.05 21.03 5.52
C PRO A 136 -11.00 20.17 4.79
N ARG A 137 -9.92 19.79 5.49
CA ARG A 137 -8.89 18.90 4.94
C ARG A 137 -9.43 17.50 4.70
N SER A 138 -10.15 16.93 5.65
CA SER A 138 -10.75 15.60 5.50
C SER A 138 -11.76 15.56 4.37
N ARG A 139 -12.58 16.61 4.23
CA ARG A 139 -13.50 16.77 3.11
C ARG A 139 -12.77 16.81 1.77
N TYR A 140 -11.74 17.63 1.67
CA TYR A 140 -10.91 17.75 0.46
C TYR A 140 -10.30 16.39 0.06
N LEU A 141 -9.73 15.66 1.03
CA LEU A 141 -9.14 14.35 0.79
C LEU A 141 -10.18 13.34 0.29
N LEU A 142 -11.34 13.27 0.94
CA LEU A 142 -12.44 12.39 0.56
C LEU A 142 -12.93 12.68 -0.85
N GLU A 143 -13.31 13.93 -1.14
CA GLU A 143 -13.88 14.30 -2.44
C GLU A 143 -12.93 14.02 -3.60
N HIS A 144 -11.65 14.35 -3.43
CA HIS A 144 -10.66 14.16 -4.48
C HIS A 144 -10.20 12.71 -4.62
N ALA A 145 -10.10 11.95 -3.53
CA ALA A 145 -9.81 10.52 -3.62
C ALA A 145 -10.91 9.76 -4.34
N VAL A 146 -12.18 10.01 -3.98
CA VAL A 146 -13.34 9.40 -4.66
C VAL A 146 -13.38 9.80 -6.15
N ALA A 147 -13.11 11.08 -6.45
CA ALA A 147 -13.04 11.53 -7.84
C ALA A 147 -11.91 10.84 -8.62
N GLY A 148 -10.74 10.62 -8.01
CA GLY A 148 -9.60 9.91 -8.61
C GLY A 148 -9.92 8.45 -8.91
N ILE A 149 -10.53 7.74 -7.95
CA ILE A 149 -11.00 6.36 -8.12
C ILE A 149 -11.98 6.27 -9.30
N GLY A 150 -13.00 7.11 -9.28
CA GLY A 150 -14.03 7.14 -10.33
C GLY A 150 -13.47 7.50 -11.71
N HIS A 151 -12.52 8.44 -11.77
CA HIS A 151 -11.86 8.83 -13.01
C HIS A 151 -11.13 7.65 -13.65
N TYR A 152 -10.30 6.96 -12.89
CA TYR A 152 -9.53 5.84 -13.43
C TYR A 152 -10.43 4.64 -13.80
N GLY A 153 -11.36 4.27 -12.91
CA GLY A 153 -12.32 3.20 -13.16
C GLY A 153 -13.15 3.45 -14.42
N ASN A 154 -13.67 4.65 -14.61
CA ASN A 154 -14.42 5.04 -15.79
C ASN A 154 -13.57 5.02 -17.06
N SER A 155 -12.31 5.46 -16.98
CA SER A 155 -11.40 5.49 -18.14
C SER A 155 -11.09 4.10 -18.68
N ILE A 156 -11.04 3.09 -17.82
CA ILE A 156 -10.74 1.70 -18.21
C ILE A 156 -12.00 0.82 -18.29
N GLY A 157 -13.16 1.31 -17.85
CA GLY A 157 -14.43 0.58 -17.88
C GLY A 157 -14.54 -0.49 -16.80
N VAL A 158 -13.94 -0.28 -15.63
CA VAL A 158 -14.01 -1.17 -14.47
C VAL A 158 -14.79 -0.45 -13.35
N PRO A 159 -16.00 -0.93 -12.99
CA PRO A 159 -16.83 -0.27 -12.00
C PRO A 159 -16.34 -0.54 -10.56
N THR A 160 -16.51 0.43 -9.67
CA THR A 160 -16.54 0.19 -8.23
C THR A 160 -17.89 -0.41 -7.87
N VAL A 161 -17.90 -1.61 -7.32
CA VAL A 161 -19.13 -2.37 -7.05
C VAL A 161 -19.44 -2.48 -5.56
N GLY A 162 -18.54 -2.07 -4.69
CA GLY A 162 -18.70 -2.12 -3.25
C GLY A 162 -17.47 -1.65 -2.49
N GLY A 163 -17.50 -1.87 -1.20
CA GLY A 163 -16.42 -1.49 -0.29
C GLY A 163 -16.98 -0.99 1.03
N GLU A 164 -16.16 -0.23 1.74
CA GLU A 164 -16.51 0.35 3.02
C GLU A 164 -15.86 1.72 3.18
N ILE A 165 -16.48 2.55 3.98
CA ILE A 165 -15.93 3.85 4.35
C ILE A 165 -16.09 4.06 5.85
N TYR A 166 -15.04 4.57 6.50
CA TYR A 166 -15.06 4.95 7.91
C TYR A 166 -14.51 6.35 8.08
N PHE A 167 -15.11 7.08 9.00
CA PHE A 167 -14.64 8.39 9.44
C PHE A 167 -14.23 8.28 10.91
N GLU A 168 -13.02 8.71 11.21
CA GLU A 168 -12.47 8.75 12.56
C GLU A 168 -11.78 10.10 12.78
N PRO A 169 -11.81 10.63 14.03
CA PRO A 169 -11.20 11.92 14.35
C PRO A 169 -9.70 11.99 14.04
#